data_955aa28faa1a965609843204a3aeee80
#
_entry.id   955aa28faa1a965609843204a3aeee80
#
_cell.length_a   1.000
_cell.length_b   1.000
_cell.length_c   1.000
_cell.angle_alpha   90.00
_cell.angle_beta   90.00
_cell.angle_gamma   90.00
#
_symmetry.space_group_name_H-M   'P 1'
#
loop_
_entity.id
_entity.type
_entity.pdbx_description
1 polymer ?
#
loop_
_entity_poly.entity_id
_entity_poly.type
_entity_poly.pdbx_seq_one_letter_code
_entity_poly.pdbx_strand_id
1 'polypeptide(L)'
;MSTSTSFRLKVLTALSFTTVLLIQAVIYTSCQQDTCIKDAKEASAIIYLHVKSEQQTDATTRVEENLIKDLHILIYDSNGNLIGQKYTTNNTVTINTHSATDCTIYAIANTGTPELFNSYDIHWENNLKNKTYSLYDWNSLTKNNVLPMTGSQSHINIATGNNSLPDITVKRIAAKITLNVNIDQGYGINIDSYRIYGIPNKTYYVLHPLDTESEPTDTQTTRAKDAAIPSQPTDWTDSGSISPNSPTNINTIFYMFENRAGINTTITQQKEKIKANAPDSATYVVIYGKATGYKFLSWEIYLGATTTTNFNIKRNCNYTYNITLKPTTTDTRVTYKKKQHYLGRKQYLLGWQQAYI
;
A
#
# COMPACT_ATOMS: atom_id res chain seq x y z
N MET A 1 -64.54 -50.95 24.40
CA MET A 1 -63.53 -50.04 24.97
C MET A 1 -62.65 -49.48 23.89
N SER A 2 -63.15 -48.83 22.84
CA SER A 2 -62.32 -48.34 21.72
C SER A 2 -62.68 -46.93 21.28
N THR A 3 -63.50 -46.19 21.99
CA THR A 3 -63.91 -44.82 21.57
C THR A 3 -63.28 -43.69 22.37
N SER A 4 -62.61 -44.00 23.48
CA SER A 4 -61.97 -42.95 24.36
C SER A 4 -60.59 -42.48 23.90
N THR A 5 -59.81 -43.32 23.20
CA THR A 5 -58.49 -43.00 22.74
C THR A 5 -58.47 -42.12 21.50
N SER A 6 -59.44 -42.25 20.60
CA SER A 6 -59.53 -41.43 19.38
C SER A 6 -59.92 -39.97 19.68
N PHE A 7 -60.76 -39.75 20.72
CA PHE A 7 -61.15 -38.38 21.07
C PHE A 7 -60.05 -37.59 21.75
N ARG A 8 -59.24 -38.24 22.60
CA ARG A 8 -58.08 -37.60 23.24
C ARG A 8 -56.98 -37.22 22.22
N LEU A 9 -56.76 -38.05 21.18
CA LEU A 9 -55.77 -37.75 20.16
C LEU A 9 -56.22 -36.57 19.27
N LYS A 10 -57.48 -36.44 18.94
CA LYS A 10 -58.02 -35.30 18.17
C LYS A 10 -58.01 -34.00 18.94
N VAL A 11 -58.22 -34.01 20.27
CA VAL A 11 -58.16 -32.83 21.12
C VAL A 11 -56.70 -32.36 21.30
N LEU A 12 -55.73 -33.29 21.43
CA LEU A 12 -54.32 -32.97 21.53
C LEU A 12 -53.77 -32.39 20.20
N THR A 13 -54.16 -32.89 19.04
CA THR A 13 -53.80 -32.35 17.74
C THR A 13 -54.42 -30.98 17.49
N ALA A 14 -55.66 -30.73 17.89
CA ALA A 14 -56.32 -29.42 17.78
C ALA A 14 -55.66 -28.39 18.70
N LEU A 15 -55.24 -28.76 19.94
CA LEU A 15 -54.52 -27.86 20.85
C LEU A 15 -53.11 -27.51 20.34
N SER A 16 -52.40 -28.46 19.70
CA SER A 16 -51.06 -28.20 19.16
C SER A 16 -51.14 -27.27 17.93
N PHE A 17 -52.16 -27.39 17.09
CA PHE A 17 -52.31 -26.50 15.94
C PHE A 17 -52.68 -25.06 16.34
N THR A 18 -53.51 -24.88 17.38
CA THR A 18 -53.88 -23.55 17.88
C THR A 18 -52.71 -22.86 18.59
N THR A 19 -51.85 -23.58 19.32
CA THR A 19 -50.64 -23.01 19.92
C THR A 19 -49.57 -22.64 18.89
N VAL A 20 -49.40 -23.41 17.82
CA VAL A 20 -48.48 -23.07 16.73
C VAL A 20 -49.00 -21.86 15.95
N LEU A 21 -50.31 -21.74 15.70
CA LEU A 21 -50.87 -20.56 15.02
C LEU A 21 -50.77 -19.29 15.89
N LEU A 22 -50.96 -19.40 17.21
CA LEU A 22 -50.77 -18.28 18.13
C LEU A 22 -49.30 -17.85 18.26
N ILE A 23 -48.33 -18.77 18.22
CA ILE A 23 -46.92 -18.44 18.21
C ILE A 23 -46.54 -17.79 16.87
N GLN A 24 -47.07 -18.23 15.74
CA GLN A 24 -46.83 -17.55 14.48
C GLN A 24 -47.46 -16.16 14.43
N ALA A 25 -48.66 -15.98 14.98
CA ALA A 25 -49.30 -14.65 15.06
C ALA A 25 -48.53 -13.69 15.96
N VAL A 26 -47.91 -14.16 17.06
CA VAL A 26 -47.07 -13.33 17.93
C VAL A 26 -45.74 -12.96 17.23
N ILE A 27 -45.17 -13.85 16.42
CA ILE A 27 -44.00 -13.55 15.63
C ILE A 27 -44.31 -12.51 14.52
N TYR A 28 -45.46 -12.60 13.88
CA TYR A 28 -45.87 -11.62 12.87
C TYR A 28 -46.27 -10.27 13.47
N THR A 29 -46.77 -10.21 14.72
CA THR A 29 -47.12 -8.93 15.36
C THR A 29 -45.93 -8.28 16.05
N SER A 30 -44.87 -9.03 16.43
CA SER A 30 -43.64 -8.44 16.96
C SER A 30 -42.75 -7.82 15.88
N CYS A 31 -42.98 -8.17 14.61
CA CYS A 31 -42.28 -7.52 13.47
C CYS A 31 -43.01 -6.26 12.94
N GLN A 32 -44.12 -5.83 13.55
CA GLN A 32 -44.82 -4.59 13.14
C GLN A 32 -44.77 -3.49 14.20
N GLN A 33 -43.92 -3.62 15.20
CA GLN A 33 -43.45 -2.48 15.99
C GLN A 33 -42.06 -2.06 15.53
N ASP A 34 -41.87 -1.97 14.21
CA ASP A 34 -41.01 -0.93 13.70
C ASP A 34 -41.68 0.39 14.12
N THR A 35 -41.20 0.94 15.22
CA THR A 35 -41.19 2.38 15.31
C THR A 35 -40.64 2.83 13.96
N CYS A 36 -41.47 3.40 13.12
CA CYS A 36 -41.06 4.28 12.06
C CYS A 36 -40.13 5.30 12.73
N ILE A 37 -38.83 5.00 12.82
CA ILE A 37 -37.83 6.00 12.57
C ILE A 37 -38.33 6.49 11.21
N LYS A 38 -39.00 7.64 11.19
CA LYS A 38 -39.18 8.42 9.97
C LYS A 38 -37.79 8.45 9.42
N ASP A 39 -37.51 7.65 8.37
CA ASP A 39 -36.38 7.86 7.52
C ASP A 39 -36.44 9.35 7.21
N ALA A 40 -35.66 10.14 7.88
CA ALA A 40 -35.41 11.50 7.48
C ALA A 40 -34.85 11.25 6.08
N LYS A 41 -35.70 11.47 5.06
CA LYS A 41 -35.45 11.16 3.66
C LYS A 41 -34.11 11.85 3.38
N GLU A 42 -33.04 11.06 3.43
CA GLU A 42 -31.70 11.58 3.29
C GLU A 42 -31.70 12.40 2.01
N ALA A 43 -31.43 13.68 2.14
CA ALA A 43 -31.63 14.59 1.05
C ALA A 43 -30.60 14.26 -0.04
N SER A 44 -31.07 14.01 -1.26
CA SER A 44 -30.21 13.62 -2.37
C SER A 44 -29.15 14.66 -2.65
N ALA A 45 -27.92 14.22 -2.89
CA ALA A 45 -26.77 15.05 -3.24
C ALA A 45 -26.06 14.48 -4.48
N ILE A 46 -25.48 15.37 -5.26
CA ILE A 46 -24.64 15.04 -6.41
C ILE A 46 -23.27 15.67 -6.17
N ILE A 47 -22.24 14.85 -6.26
CA ILE A 47 -20.85 15.27 -6.12
C ILE A 47 -20.20 15.35 -7.49
N TYR A 48 -19.51 16.47 -7.74
CA TYR A 48 -18.59 16.64 -8.85
C TYR A 48 -17.18 16.72 -8.29
N LEU A 49 -16.33 15.79 -8.70
CA LEU A 49 -14.97 15.60 -8.18
C LEU A 49 -13.99 15.41 -9.33
N HIS A 50 -12.81 16.04 -9.23
CA HIS A 50 -11.68 15.77 -10.10
C HIS A 50 -10.55 15.12 -9.31
N VAL A 51 -9.90 14.11 -9.91
CA VAL A 51 -8.76 13.39 -9.31
C VAL A 51 -7.53 13.59 -10.20
N LYS A 52 -6.41 13.95 -9.58
CA LYS A 52 -5.13 14.12 -10.25
C LYS A 52 -4.03 13.32 -9.56
N SER A 53 -3.05 12.85 -10.33
CA SER A 53 -1.86 12.24 -9.77
C SER A 53 -0.87 13.29 -9.29
N GLU A 54 -0.11 12.98 -8.25
CA GLU A 54 1.05 13.78 -7.87
C GLU A 54 2.12 13.66 -8.95
N GLN A 55 2.48 14.78 -9.59
CA GLN A 55 3.42 14.80 -10.70
C GLN A 55 4.84 14.54 -10.23
N GLN A 56 5.54 13.60 -10.87
CA GLN A 56 6.99 13.43 -10.73
C GLN A 56 7.67 13.81 -12.05
N THR A 57 8.77 14.54 -11.95
CA THR A 57 9.44 15.16 -13.10
C THR A 57 10.59 14.33 -13.71
N ASP A 58 10.80 13.09 -13.28
CA ASP A 58 11.88 12.25 -13.79
C ASP A 58 11.43 11.45 -15.04
N ALA A 59 11.88 11.91 -16.21
CA ALA A 59 11.36 11.58 -17.54
C ALA A 59 11.92 10.30 -18.18
N THR A 60 12.45 9.31 -17.45
CA THR A 60 13.24 8.21 -18.07
C THR A 60 12.72 6.79 -17.80
N THR A 61 11.44 6.60 -17.56
CA THR A 61 10.90 5.26 -17.26
C THR A 61 9.95 4.75 -18.34
N ARG A 62 9.93 3.41 -18.54
CA ARG A 62 8.95 2.73 -19.38
C ARG A 62 7.54 2.68 -18.76
N VAL A 63 7.43 3.01 -17.47
CA VAL A 63 6.17 3.00 -16.72
C VAL A 63 5.60 4.41 -16.71
N GLU A 64 4.32 4.53 -17.03
CA GLU A 64 3.59 5.79 -16.96
C GLU A 64 3.20 6.09 -15.51
N GLU A 65 4.16 6.59 -14.75
CA GLU A 65 4.07 6.76 -13.29
C GLU A 65 2.97 7.71 -12.82
N ASN A 66 2.55 8.63 -13.71
CA ASN A 66 1.56 9.66 -13.38
C ASN A 66 0.18 9.40 -14.00
N LEU A 67 0.05 8.35 -14.82
CA LEU A 67 -1.20 8.07 -15.53
C LEU A 67 -2.22 7.41 -14.60
N ILE A 68 -3.44 7.92 -14.64
CA ILE A 68 -4.64 7.31 -14.05
C ILE A 68 -5.41 6.65 -15.20
N LYS A 69 -5.48 5.31 -15.21
CA LYS A 69 -6.25 4.53 -16.20
C LYS A 69 -7.63 4.16 -15.70
N ASP A 70 -7.76 3.91 -14.43
CA ASP A 70 -9.01 3.58 -13.75
C ASP A 70 -9.02 4.16 -12.34
N LEU A 71 -10.20 4.33 -11.79
CA LEU A 71 -10.40 5.05 -10.55
C LEU A 71 -11.61 4.49 -9.79
N HIS A 72 -11.42 4.16 -8.53
CA HIS A 72 -12.48 3.95 -7.55
C HIS A 72 -12.60 5.17 -6.65
N ILE A 73 -13.82 5.68 -6.48
CA ILE A 73 -14.17 6.67 -5.47
C ILE A 73 -15.09 6.02 -4.46
N LEU A 74 -14.77 6.21 -3.18
CA LEU A 74 -15.51 5.68 -2.03
C LEU A 74 -15.73 6.82 -1.05
N ILE A 75 -16.97 7.02 -0.62
CA ILE A 75 -17.39 8.11 0.25
C ILE A 75 -17.97 7.52 1.52
N TYR A 76 -17.39 7.88 2.65
CA TYR A 76 -17.83 7.44 3.97
C TYR A 76 -18.34 8.62 4.78
N ASP A 77 -19.42 8.41 5.54
CA ASP A 77 -19.95 9.38 6.49
C ASP A 77 -19.11 9.45 7.77
N SER A 78 -19.45 10.31 8.71
CA SER A 78 -18.79 10.46 10.02
C SER A 78 -18.83 9.21 10.89
N ASN A 79 -19.73 8.28 10.62
CA ASN A 79 -19.86 6.99 11.32
C ASN A 79 -19.03 5.89 10.64
N GLY A 80 -18.39 6.20 9.50
CA GLY A 80 -17.64 5.25 8.70
C GLY A 80 -18.50 4.34 7.82
N ASN A 81 -19.75 4.70 7.54
CA ASN A 81 -20.62 3.97 6.61
C ASN A 81 -20.38 4.45 5.18
N LEU A 82 -20.36 3.52 4.24
CA LEU A 82 -20.26 3.83 2.81
C LEU A 82 -21.57 4.46 2.31
N ILE A 83 -21.52 5.72 1.89
CA ILE A 83 -22.67 6.49 1.39
C ILE A 83 -22.61 6.75 -0.11
N GLY A 84 -21.50 6.45 -0.76
CA GLY A 84 -21.36 6.57 -2.21
C GLY A 84 -20.12 5.87 -2.72
N GLN A 85 -20.25 5.24 -3.89
CA GLN A 85 -19.10 4.65 -4.58
C GLN A 85 -19.26 4.73 -6.08
N LYS A 86 -18.12 4.79 -6.78
CA LYS A 86 -18.09 4.72 -8.24
C LYS A 86 -16.75 4.21 -8.76
N TYR A 87 -16.83 3.31 -9.75
CA TYR A 87 -15.70 2.98 -10.62
C TYR A 87 -15.81 3.74 -11.94
N THR A 88 -14.70 4.23 -12.47
CA THR A 88 -14.65 4.98 -13.72
C THR A 88 -13.25 4.95 -14.33
N THR A 89 -13.16 5.20 -15.64
CA THR A 89 -11.91 5.45 -16.36
C THR A 89 -11.64 6.94 -16.61
N ASN A 90 -12.50 7.81 -16.09
CA ASN A 90 -12.38 9.25 -16.21
C ASN A 90 -11.88 9.88 -14.90
N ASN A 91 -11.04 10.88 -14.99
CA ASN A 91 -10.53 11.61 -13.83
C ASN A 91 -11.53 12.62 -13.25
N THR A 92 -12.55 13.00 -14.02
CA THR A 92 -13.68 13.81 -13.54
C THR A 92 -14.87 12.89 -13.29
N VAL A 93 -15.39 12.93 -12.09
CA VAL A 93 -16.36 11.94 -11.59
C VAL A 93 -17.61 12.65 -11.07
N THR A 94 -18.77 12.16 -11.46
CA THR A 94 -20.08 12.54 -10.87
C THR A 94 -20.64 11.37 -10.10
N ILE A 95 -20.98 11.58 -8.82
CA ILE A 95 -21.49 10.53 -7.93
C ILE A 95 -22.80 11.00 -7.29
N ASN A 96 -23.83 10.15 -7.35
CA ASN A 96 -25.05 10.34 -6.58
C ASN A 96 -24.87 9.77 -5.18
N THR A 97 -25.24 10.53 -4.17
CA THR A 97 -25.17 10.18 -2.76
C THR A 97 -26.28 10.91 -2.00
N HIS A 98 -26.17 11.03 -0.70
CA HIS A 98 -27.03 11.87 0.13
C HIS A 98 -26.21 12.91 0.91
N SER A 99 -26.89 13.90 1.46
CA SER A 99 -26.23 14.93 2.27
C SER A 99 -25.71 14.31 3.57
N ALA A 100 -24.47 14.64 3.92
CA ALA A 100 -23.82 14.18 5.14
C ALA A 100 -22.74 15.18 5.58
N THR A 101 -22.36 15.14 6.84
CA THR A 101 -21.30 15.99 7.39
C THR A 101 -20.09 15.16 7.77
N ASP A 102 -18.93 15.81 7.77
CA ASP A 102 -17.66 15.20 8.19
C ASP A 102 -17.32 13.92 7.44
N CYS A 103 -17.55 13.90 6.14
CA CYS A 103 -17.28 12.76 5.28
C CYS A 103 -15.80 12.61 4.97
N THR A 104 -15.38 11.37 4.72
CA THR A 104 -14.07 11.04 4.13
C THR A 104 -14.27 10.45 2.73
N ILE A 105 -13.53 10.98 1.77
CA ILE A 105 -13.54 10.51 0.39
C ILE A 105 -12.20 9.90 0.05
N TYR A 106 -12.21 8.65 -0.42
CA TYR A 106 -11.03 7.94 -0.91
C TYR A 106 -11.06 7.84 -2.42
N ALA A 107 -9.90 8.09 -3.04
CA ALA A 107 -9.65 7.86 -4.45
C ALA A 107 -8.54 6.80 -4.58
N ILE A 108 -8.84 5.68 -5.24
CA ILE A 108 -7.91 4.57 -5.46
C ILE A 108 -7.82 4.32 -6.95
N ALA A 109 -6.64 4.49 -7.52
CA ALA A 109 -6.42 4.45 -8.96
C ALA A 109 -5.55 3.26 -9.37
N ASN A 110 -5.74 2.83 -10.64
CA ASN A 110 -4.94 1.82 -11.32
C ASN A 110 -5.01 0.44 -10.65
N THR A 111 -6.19 0.05 -10.22
CA THR A 111 -6.43 -1.30 -9.68
C THR A 111 -6.63 -2.34 -10.79
N GLY A 112 -7.10 -1.92 -11.95
CA GLY A 112 -7.44 -2.78 -13.09
C GLY A 112 -8.62 -3.73 -12.84
N THR A 113 -9.36 -3.56 -11.73
CA THR A 113 -10.43 -4.48 -11.31
C THR A 113 -11.67 -3.69 -10.89
N PRO A 114 -12.69 -3.55 -11.76
CA PRO A 114 -13.89 -2.76 -11.46
C PRO A 114 -14.66 -3.20 -10.21
N GLU A 115 -14.69 -4.51 -9.91
CA GLU A 115 -15.45 -5.09 -8.81
C GLU A 115 -14.65 -5.18 -7.50
N LEU A 116 -13.44 -4.63 -7.44
CA LEU A 116 -12.53 -4.78 -6.29
C LEU A 116 -13.17 -4.35 -4.97
N PHE A 117 -14.01 -3.34 -5.03
CA PHE A 117 -14.67 -2.73 -3.87
C PHE A 117 -16.19 -2.93 -3.88
N ASN A 118 -16.72 -3.98 -4.54
CA ASN A 118 -18.15 -4.28 -4.56
C ASN A 118 -18.59 -5.24 -3.44
N SER A 119 -17.65 -5.73 -2.63
CA SER A 119 -17.94 -6.65 -1.53
C SER A 119 -18.59 -5.93 -0.33
N TYR A 120 -19.44 -6.63 0.39
CA TYR A 120 -20.15 -6.08 1.57
C TYR A 120 -19.18 -5.60 2.67
N ASP A 121 -17.99 -6.17 2.76
CA ASP A 121 -16.98 -5.81 3.76
C ASP A 121 -16.56 -4.34 3.67
N ILE A 122 -16.50 -3.72 2.49
CA ILE A 122 -16.10 -2.31 2.34
C ILE A 122 -17.19 -1.29 2.72
N HIS A 123 -18.38 -1.75 3.11
CA HIS A 123 -19.41 -0.84 3.64
C HIS A 123 -18.96 -0.12 4.91
N TRP A 124 -17.91 -0.62 5.55
CA TRP A 124 -17.27 0.01 6.72
C TRP A 124 -15.90 0.58 6.35
N GLU A 125 -15.69 1.85 6.65
CA GLU A 125 -14.42 2.53 6.38
C GLU A 125 -13.19 1.81 6.96
N ASN A 126 -13.32 1.26 8.17
CA ASN A 126 -12.26 0.47 8.79
C ASN A 126 -11.85 -0.76 7.98
N ASN A 127 -12.79 -1.38 7.28
CA ASN A 127 -12.49 -2.52 6.43
C ASN A 127 -11.74 -2.09 5.16
N LEU A 128 -12.08 -0.93 4.58
CA LEU A 128 -11.30 -0.33 3.51
C LEU A 128 -9.86 -0.01 3.98
N LYS A 129 -9.72 0.61 5.16
CA LYS A 129 -8.42 0.92 5.75
C LYS A 129 -7.55 -0.31 5.97
N ASN A 130 -8.16 -1.47 6.21
CA ASN A 130 -7.48 -2.75 6.40
C ASN A 130 -7.33 -3.58 5.11
N LYS A 131 -7.89 -3.10 3.98
CA LYS A 131 -7.81 -3.82 2.71
C LYS A 131 -6.42 -3.69 2.10
N THR A 132 -5.83 -4.84 1.73
CA THR A 132 -4.46 -4.90 1.20
C THR A 132 -4.42 -5.17 -0.29
N TYR A 133 -3.43 -4.60 -0.95
CA TYR A 133 -2.97 -4.97 -2.29
C TYR A 133 -1.88 -6.04 -2.14
N SER A 134 -2.02 -7.17 -2.83
CA SER A 134 -1.03 -8.25 -2.83
C SER A 134 -0.42 -8.42 -4.22
N LEU A 135 0.89 -8.61 -4.27
CA LEU A 135 1.60 -8.95 -5.50
C LEU A 135 1.50 -10.45 -5.77
N TYR A 136 1.37 -10.82 -7.03
CA TYR A 136 1.54 -12.21 -7.48
C TYR A 136 3.03 -12.58 -7.52
N ASP A 137 3.85 -11.69 -8.03
CA ASP A 137 5.31 -11.78 -8.06
C ASP A 137 5.93 -10.40 -7.87
N TRP A 138 7.23 -10.32 -7.64
CA TRP A 138 7.95 -9.10 -7.27
C TRP A 138 7.87 -7.99 -8.34
N ASN A 139 7.66 -8.33 -9.62
CA ASN A 139 7.58 -7.37 -10.72
C ASN A 139 6.14 -7.14 -11.24
N SER A 140 5.14 -7.79 -10.63
CA SER A 140 3.73 -7.66 -11.06
C SER A 140 3.16 -6.26 -10.83
N LEU A 141 3.81 -5.44 -10.00
CA LEU A 141 3.37 -4.08 -9.68
C LEU A 141 3.29 -3.17 -10.91
N THR A 142 4.14 -3.41 -11.92
CA THR A 142 4.18 -2.62 -13.17
C THR A 142 3.59 -3.34 -14.38
N LYS A 143 2.94 -4.47 -14.17
CA LYS A 143 2.44 -5.34 -15.25
C LYS A 143 1.50 -4.62 -16.23
N ASN A 144 0.72 -3.66 -15.74
CA ASN A 144 -0.21 -2.86 -16.56
C ASN A 144 0.41 -1.55 -17.06
N ASN A 145 1.72 -1.37 -16.94
CA ASN A 145 2.46 -0.17 -17.31
C ASN A 145 2.01 1.10 -16.55
N VAL A 146 1.34 0.95 -15.43
CA VAL A 146 0.96 2.02 -14.49
C VAL A 146 1.18 1.54 -13.07
N LEU A 147 1.22 2.47 -12.12
CA LEU A 147 1.35 2.16 -10.70
C LEU A 147 0.03 2.38 -9.96
N PRO A 148 -0.35 1.51 -9.03
CA PRO A 148 -1.49 1.77 -8.16
C PRO A 148 -1.22 3.01 -7.30
N MET A 149 -2.26 3.84 -7.15
CA MET A 149 -2.19 5.10 -6.42
C MET A 149 -3.38 5.25 -5.48
N THR A 150 -3.22 6.04 -4.44
CA THR A 150 -4.28 6.35 -3.48
C THR A 150 -4.18 7.79 -3.00
N GLY A 151 -5.34 8.36 -2.65
CA GLY A 151 -5.47 9.65 -2.00
C GLY A 151 -6.76 9.72 -1.23
N SER A 152 -6.85 10.63 -0.29
CA SER A 152 -8.07 10.85 0.49
C SER A 152 -8.24 12.32 0.86
N GLN A 153 -9.46 12.68 1.17
CA GLN A 153 -9.82 13.97 1.72
C GLN A 153 -10.88 13.76 2.80
N SER A 154 -10.60 14.22 4.02
CA SER A 154 -11.49 14.14 5.17
C SER A 154 -12.13 15.48 5.50
N HIS A 155 -13.08 15.48 6.42
CA HIS A 155 -13.82 16.66 6.90
C HIS A 155 -14.59 17.37 5.77
N ILE A 156 -15.17 16.60 4.85
CA ILE A 156 -15.98 17.11 3.76
C ILE A 156 -17.45 17.15 4.19
N ASN A 157 -18.09 18.32 4.03
CA ASN A 157 -19.53 18.43 4.20
C ASN A 157 -20.22 18.38 2.83
N ILE A 158 -21.15 17.45 2.68
CA ILE A 158 -21.95 17.23 1.48
C ILE A 158 -23.33 17.82 1.74
N ALA A 159 -23.66 18.92 1.08
CA ALA A 159 -24.97 19.55 1.16
C ALA A 159 -25.97 18.87 0.23
N THR A 160 -27.25 19.11 0.46
CA THR A 160 -28.32 18.74 -0.50
C THR A 160 -28.10 19.39 -1.86
N GLY A 161 -28.35 18.67 -2.94
CA GLY A 161 -28.19 19.14 -4.32
C GLY A 161 -26.75 19.00 -4.83
N ASN A 162 -26.30 19.95 -5.63
CA ASN A 162 -25.03 19.88 -6.34
C ASN A 162 -23.87 20.36 -5.47
N ASN A 163 -22.81 19.54 -5.38
CA ASN A 163 -21.59 19.84 -4.64
C ASN A 163 -20.38 19.73 -5.58
N SER A 164 -19.61 20.80 -5.71
CA SER A 164 -18.30 20.77 -6.36
C SER A 164 -17.23 20.68 -5.28
N LEU A 165 -16.47 19.60 -5.29
CA LEU A 165 -15.45 19.34 -4.28
C LEU A 165 -14.05 19.71 -4.78
N PRO A 166 -13.11 20.02 -3.88
CA PRO A 166 -11.71 20.20 -4.24
C PRO A 166 -11.11 18.94 -4.88
N ASP A 167 -10.07 19.10 -5.70
CA ASP A 167 -9.35 18.00 -6.32
C ASP A 167 -8.74 17.06 -5.27
N ILE A 168 -8.87 15.75 -5.48
CA ILE A 168 -8.11 14.77 -4.70
C ILE A 168 -6.82 14.44 -5.45
N THR A 169 -5.69 14.58 -4.76
CA THR A 169 -4.39 14.17 -5.30
C THR A 169 -4.08 12.75 -4.86
N VAL A 170 -3.89 11.84 -5.84
CA VAL A 170 -3.47 10.47 -5.58
C VAL A 170 -1.95 10.32 -5.69
N LYS A 171 -1.37 9.53 -4.78
CA LYS A 171 0.05 9.21 -4.65
C LYS A 171 0.27 7.73 -4.87
N ARG A 172 1.42 7.34 -5.43
CA ARG A 172 1.76 5.93 -5.67
C ARG A 172 1.92 5.18 -4.35
N ILE A 173 1.40 3.97 -4.27
CA ILE A 173 1.60 3.08 -3.11
C ILE A 173 2.94 2.34 -3.16
N ALA A 174 3.73 2.60 -4.19
CA ALA A 174 5.05 2.02 -4.43
C ALA A 174 6.17 3.05 -4.29
N ALA A 175 7.37 2.55 -4.02
CA ALA A 175 8.64 3.25 -4.17
C ALA A 175 9.29 2.89 -5.49
N LYS A 176 10.02 3.84 -6.10
CA LYS A 176 10.89 3.63 -7.25
C LYS A 176 12.33 3.49 -6.78
N ILE A 177 13.01 2.44 -7.20
CA ILE A 177 14.40 2.16 -6.86
C ILE A 177 15.22 2.16 -8.15
N THR A 178 16.24 2.99 -8.20
CA THR A 178 17.24 3.00 -9.26
C THR A 178 18.57 2.51 -8.70
N LEU A 179 19.09 1.43 -9.28
CA LEU A 179 20.41 0.89 -8.93
C LEU A 179 21.39 1.16 -10.08
N ASN A 180 22.40 1.96 -9.79
CA ASN A 180 23.54 2.22 -10.68
C ASN A 180 24.78 1.60 -10.02
N VAL A 181 25.15 0.39 -10.46
CA VAL A 181 26.31 -0.33 -9.95
C VAL A 181 27.43 -0.29 -10.97
N ASN A 182 28.59 0.13 -10.56
CA ASN A 182 29.82 0.13 -11.36
C ASN A 182 30.90 -0.65 -10.64
N ILE A 183 31.86 -1.16 -11.39
CA ILE A 183 33.08 -1.79 -10.84
C ILE A 183 34.21 -0.78 -10.73
N ASP A 184 35.08 -0.96 -9.74
CA ASP A 184 36.40 -0.31 -9.72
C ASP A 184 37.29 -1.00 -10.76
N GLN A 185 37.76 -0.23 -11.75
CA GLN A 185 38.45 -0.73 -12.94
C GLN A 185 39.80 -1.43 -12.64
N GLY A 186 40.42 -1.15 -11.50
CA GLY A 186 41.73 -1.67 -11.14
C GLY A 186 41.78 -3.15 -10.76
N TYR A 187 40.64 -3.83 -10.61
CA TYR A 187 40.59 -5.13 -9.94
C TYR A 187 40.04 -6.30 -10.79
N GLY A 188 39.72 -6.06 -12.05
CA GLY A 188 39.22 -7.09 -12.96
C GLY A 188 37.89 -7.75 -12.46
N ILE A 189 37.04 -6.95 -11.86
CA ILE A 189 35.73 -7.43 -11.36
C ILE A 189 34.81 -7.74 -12.55
N ASN A 190 34.12 -8.88 -12.47
CA ASN A 190 33.02 -9.23 -13.36
C ASN A 190 31.80 -9.59 -12.51
N ILE A 191 30.66 -8.98 -12.80
CA ILE A 191 29.37 -9.25 -12.18
C ILE A 191 28.71 -10.40 -12.93
N ASP A 192 28.39 -11.48 -12.24
CA ASP A 192 27.74 -12.63 -12.82
C ASP A 192 26.21 -12.54 -12.71
N SER A 193 25.70 -12.10 -11.56
CA SER A 193 24.26 -11.92 -11.31
C SER A 193 24.01 -11.03 -10.10
N TYR A 194 22.76 -10.64 -9.91
CA TYR A 194 22.31 -10.00 -8.67
C TYR A 194 20.92 -10.47 -8.28
N ARG A 195 20.56 -10.27 -7.00
CA ARG A 195 19.25 -10.64 -6.46
C ARG A 195 18.83 -9.62 -5.41
N ILE A 196 17.56 -9.26 -5.42
CA ILE A 196 16.96 -8.32 -4.48
C ILE A 196 16.15 -9.13 -3.47
N TYR A 197 16.38 -8.89 -2.20
CA TYR A 197 15.72 -9.59 -1.09
C TYR A 197 14.93 -8.62 -0.23
N GLY A 198 14.00 -9.16 0.56
CA GLY A 198 13.20 -8.37 1.48
C GLY A 198 12.24 -7.45 0.75
N ILE A 199 11.61 -7.90 -0.33
CA ILE A 199 10.59 -7.18 -1.08
C ILE A 199 9.23 -7.52 -0.46
N PRO A 200 8.48 -6.57 0.13
CA PRO A 200 7.13 -6.83 0.60
C PRO A 200 6.23 -7.22 -0.58
N ASN A 201 5.47 -8.29 -0.42
CA ASN A 201 4.51 -8.74 -1.44
C ASN A 201 3.11 -8.19 -1.22
N LYS A 202 2.90 -7.40 -0.15
CA LYS A 202 1.59 -6.84 0.21
C LYS A 202 1.73 -5.46 0.87
N THR A 203 0.74 -4.60 0.64
CA THR A 203 0.62 -3.29 1.27
C THR A 203 -0.85 -2.88 1.39
N TYR A 204 -1.19 -1.86 2.17
CA TYR A 204 -2.53 -1.29 2.21
C TYR A 204 -2.81 -0.44 0.96
N TYR A 205 -4.06 -0.49 0.46
CA TYR A 205 -4.51 0.44 -0.58
C TYR A 205 -4.46 1.88 -0.09
N VAL A 206 -5.03 2.14 1.07
CA VAL A 206 -5.05 3.49 1.65
C VAL A 206 -3.94 3.63 2.69
N LEU A 207 -3.53 4.86 2.94
CA LEU A 207 -2.53 5.14 3.97
C LEU A 207 -3.12 4.75 5.34
N HIS A 208 -2.44 3.88 6.07
CA HIS A 208 -2.89 3.47 7.39
C HIS A 208 -2.78 4.65 8.38
N PRO A 209 -3.73 4.83 9.33
CA PRO A 209 -3.71 5.95 10.27
C PRO A 209 -2.44 6.05 11.12
N LEU A 210 -1.70 4.95 11.26
CA LEU A 210 -0.40 4.92 11.94
C LEU A 210 0.78 5.31 11.02
N ASP A 211 0.54 5.40 9.73
CA ASP A 211 1.51 5.86 8.75
C ASP A 211 1.46 7.39 8.65
N THR A 212 2.11 8.05 9.58
CA THR A 212 2.40 9.47 9.39
C THR A 212 3.33 9.63 8.19
N GLU A 213 3.09 10.62 7.33
CA GLU A 213 3.99 10.96 6.22
C GLU A 213 5.39 11.40 6.71
N SER A 214 5.53 11.62 8.02
CA SER A 214 6.82 11.96 8.66
C SER A 214 7.74 10.75 8.69
N GLU A 215 9.03 10.99 8.48
CA GLU A 215 10.05 9.98 8.74
C GLU A 215 9.90 9.50 10.19
N PRO A 216 10.08 8.19 10.46
CA PRO A 216 10.24 7.74 11.83
C PRO A 216 11.34 8.59 12.46
N THR A 217 11.09 9.13 13.65
CA THR A 217 12.11 9.84 14.39
C THR A 217 13.29 8.90 14.65
N ASP A 218 14.50 9.44 14.73
CA ASP A 218 15.76 8.67 14.94
C ASP A 218 15.74 7.72 16.15
N THR A 219 14.71 7.79 16.99
CA THR A 219 14.52 6.93 18.15
C THR A 219 13.72 5.64 17.86
N GLN A 220 13.13 5.49 16.68
CA GLN A 220 12.40 4.27 16.32
C GLN A 220 13.36 3.22 15.74
N THR A 221 13.95 2.43 16.62
CA THR A 221 14.78 1.27 16.26
C THR A 221 13.95 0.05 15.83
N THR A 222 12.67 0.06 16.09
CA THR A 222 11.76 -0.99 15.67
C THR A 222 10.94 -0.49 14.49
N ARG A 223 10.65 -1.41 13.57
CA ARG A 223 9.60 -1.29 12.58
C ARG A 223 8.43 -0.55 13.18
N ALA A 224 8.16 0.64 12.68
CA ALA A 224 6.89 1.28 13.02
C ALA A 224 5.82 0.21 12.85
N LYS A 225 4.92 0.09 13.80
CA LYS A 225 3.86 -0.93 13.83
C LYS A 225 2.88 -0.70 12.68
N ASP A 226 3.40 -0.67 11.48
CA ASP A 226 2.65 -0.74 10.26
C ASP A 226 2.22 -2.19 10.12
N ALA A 227 1.01 -2.48 10.57
CA ALA A 227 0.46 -3.83 10.50
C ALA A 227 0.31 -4.36 9.07
N ALA A 228 0.46 -3.49 8.05
CA ALA A 228 0.52 -3.91 6.64
C ALA A 228 1.89 -4.41 6.23
N ILE A 229 2.90 -4.14 7.03
CA ILE A 229 4.17 -4.74 6.75
C ILE A 229 4.07 -6.21 7.16
N PRO A 230 4.39 -7.12 6.25
CA PRO A 230 4.27 -8.54 6.49
C PRO A 230 4.97 -8.93 7.79
N SER A 231 4.24 -9.53 8.71
CA SER A 231 4.78 -10.07 9.95
C SER A 231 5.23 -11.52 9.81
N GLN A 232 4.86 -12.15 8.67
CA GLN A 232 5.14 -13.55 8.41
C GLN A 232 6.20 -13.70 7.31
N PRO A 233 7.07 -14.72 7.38
CA PRO A 233 8.08 -14.96 6.35
C PRO A 233 7.50 -15.15 4.93
N THR A 234 6.25 -15.61 4.83
CA THR A 234 5.52 -15.78 3.57
C THR A 234 5.10 -14.47 2.90
N ASP A 235 5.12 -13.37 3.63
CA ASP A 235 4.72 -12.06 3.12
C ASP A 235 5.86 -11.30 2.43
N TRP A 236 7.03 -11.94 2.32
CA TRP A 236 8.22 -11.41 1.67
C TRP A 236 8.57 -12.26 0.45
N THR A 237 9.08 -11.60 -0.57
CA THR A 237 9.57 -12.25 -1.77
C THR A 237 10.97 -11.75 -2.11
N ASP A 238 11.56 -12.36 -3.11
CA ASP A 238 12.79 -11.91 -3.74
C ASP A 238 12.66 -11.91 -5.26
N SER A 239 13.61 -11.29 -5.93
CA SER A 239 13.57 -11.16 -7.39
C SER A 239 13.99 -12.43 -8.15
N GLY A 240 14.44 -13.46 -7.46
CA GLY A 240 15.24 -14.49 -8.14
C GLY A 240 16.59 -13.93 -8.61
N SER A 241 17.36 -14.78 -9.30
CA SER A 241 18.65 -14.36 -9.89
C SER A 241 18.40 -13.58 -11.18
N ILE A 242 18.98 -12.38 -11.27
CA ILE A 242 18.90 -11.50 -12.43
C ILE A 242 20.29 -11.38 -13.06
N SER A 243 20.40 -11.62 -14.36
CA SER A 243 21.64 -11.39 -15.11
C SER A 243 21.80 -9.89 -15.40
N PRO A 244 22.99 -9.29 -15.19
CA PRO A 244 23.22 -7.91 -15.56
C PRO A 244 23.31 -7.76 -17.09
N ASN A 245 22.99 -6.55 -17.58
CA ASN A 245 23.16 -6.24 -18.99
C ASN A 245 24.64 -6.18 -19.43
N SER A 246 25.53 -6.00 -18.48
CA SER A 246 26.98 -5.95 -18.68
C SER A 246 27.69 -6.57 -17.48
N PRO A 247 28.80 -7.29 -17.67
CA PRO A 247 29.59 -7.84 -16.56
C PRO A 247 30.28 -6.75 -15.71
N THR A 248 30.27 -5.49 -16.15
CA THR A 248 30.96 -4.39 -15.48
C THR A 248 30.02 -3.37 -14.84
N ASN A 249 28.72 -3.48 -15.09
CA ASN A 249 27.74 -2.57 -14.49
C ASN A 249 26.34 -3.18 -14.39
N ILE A 250 25.55 -2.65 -13.44
CA ILE A 250 24.11 -2.82 -13.36
C ILE A 250 23.50 -1.42 -13.43
N ASN A 251 22.57 -1.22 -14.36
CA ASN A 251 21.73 -0.03 -14.42
C ASN A 251 20.30 -0.49 -14.56
N THR A 252 19.57 -0.48 -13.45
CA THR A 252 18.20 -1.00 -13.41
C THR A 252 17.27 -0.13 -12.57
N ILE A 253 16.01 -0.13 -12.95
CA ILE A 253 14.92 0.50 -12.21
C ILE A 253 13.89 -0.57 -11.89
N PHE A 254 13.46 -0.62 -10.64
CA PHE A 254 12.34 -1.45 -10.22
C PHE A 254 11.43 -0.70 -9.24
N TYR A 255 10.23 -1.21 -9.07
CA TYR A 255 9.24 -0.68 -8.13
C TYR A 255 8.93 -1.74 -7.08
N MET A 256 8.79 -1.30 -5.84
CA MET A 256 8.44 -2.18 -4.74
C MET A 256 7.47 -1.47 -3.80
N PHE A 257 6.71 -2.24 -3.04
CA PHE A 257 5.93 -1.68 -1.95
C PHE A 257 6.82 -1.08 -0.87
N GLU A 258 6.22 -0.19 -0.11
CA GLU A 258 6.83 0.39 1.07
C GLU A 258 7.38 -0.69 2.00
N ASN A 259 8.62 -0.51 2.45
CA ASN A 259 9.26 -1.31 3.49
C ASN A 259 9.84 -0.41 4.57
N ARG A 260 9.11 -0.19 5.65
CA ARG A 260 9.57 0.61 6.79
C ARG A 260 10.25 -0.29 7.81
N ALA A 261 11.41 -0.85 7.43
CA ALA A 261 12.12 -1.84 8.23
C ALA A 261 12.69 -1.27 9.55
N GLY A 262 12.84 0.05 9.64
CA GLY A 262 13.30 0.72 10.86
C GLY A 262 14.62 1.46 10.73
N ILE A 263 15.12 1.91 11.86
CA ILE A 263 16.36 2.68 11.99
C ILE A 263 17.25 2.02 13.05
N ASN A 264 18.55 1.91 12.77
CA ASN A 264 19.55 1.53 13.75
C ASN A 264 20.54 2.69 13.96
N THR A 265 20.36 3.44 15.04
CA THR A 265 21.15 4.64 15.34
C THR A 265 22.59 4.35 15.77
N THR A 266 22.94 3.08 16.03
CA THR A 266 24.29 2.70 16.41
C THR A 266 25.25 2.64 15.21
N ILE A 267 24.72 2.62 13.98
CA ILE A 267 25.50 2.60 12.76
C ILE A 267 26.01 4.01 12.46
N THR A 268 27.29 4.22 12.56
CA THR A 268 27.95 5.52 12.32
C THR A 268 28.64 5.60 10.96
N GLN A 269 29.03 4.44 10.41
CA GLN A 269 29.75 4.33 9.13
C GLN A 269 29.01 3.38 8.17
N GLN A 270 29.12 3.65 6.88
CA GLN A 270 28.48 2.84 5.84
C GLN A 270 28.88 1.35 5.90
N LYS A 271 30.14 1.04 6.18
CA LYS A 271 30.63 -0.35 6.31
C LYS A 271 29.95 -1.16 7.42
N GLU A 272 29.28 -0.48 8.36
CA GLU A 272 28.53 -1.09 9.45
C GLU A 272 27.08 -1.41 9.06
N LYS A 273 26.62 -0.93 7.89
CA LYS A 273 25.28 -1.23 7.37
C LYS A 273 25.24 -2.63 6.74
N ILE A 274 25.40 -3.64 7.58
CA ILE A 274 25.52 -5.07 7.23
C ILE A 274 24.44 -5.87 7.94
N LYS A 275 24.30 -7.14 7.59
CA LYS A 275 23.30 -8.07 8.13
C LYS A 275 23.25 -8.09 9.66
N ALA A 276 24.40 -8.05 10.35
CA ALA A 276 24.44 -8.07 11.81
C ALA A 276 23.79 -6.86 12.47
N ASN A 277 23.69 -5.74 11.76
CA ASN A 277 23.16 -4.48 12.26
C ASN A 277 21.84 -4.08 11.59
N ALA A 278 21.43 -4.80 10.55
CA ALA A 278 20.19 -4.53 9.83
C ALA A 278 18.98 -5.18 10.53
N PRO A 279 17.80 -4.56 10.49
CA PRO A 279 16.56 -5.24 10.83
C PRO A 279 16.32 -6.47 9.90
N ASP A 280 15.77 -7.55 10.43
CA ASP A 280 15.55 -8.81 9.70
C ASP A 280 14.71 -8.62 8.42
N SER A 281 13.81 -7.64 8.43
CA SER A 281 12.91 -7.32 7.32
C SER A 281 13.48 -6.29 6.34
N ALA A 282 14.72 -5.84 6.49
CA ALA A 282 15.30 -4.82 5.62
C ALA A 282 15.46 -5.32 4.18
N THR A 283 15.21 -4.44 3.22
CA THR A 283 15.46 -4.73 1.81
C THR A 283 16.95 -4.59 1.49
N TYR A 284 17.52 -5.57 0.78
CA TYR A 284 18.92 -5.54 0.37
C TYR A 284 19.13 -6.19 -1.01
N VAL A 285 20.23 -5.85 -1.62
CA VAL A 285 20.67 -6.42 -2.90
C VAL A 285 21.94 -7.22 -2.64
N VAL A 286 21.99 -8.45 -3.16
CA VAL A 286 23.22 -9.23 -3.22
C VAL A 286 23.69 -9.29 -4.66
N ILE A 287 24.93 -8.89 -4.90
CA ILE A 287 25.56 -8.93 -6.21
C ILE A 287 26.62 -10.04 -6.14
N TYR A 288 26.61 -10.93 -7.11
CA TYR A 288 27.53 -12.05 -7.23
C TYR A 288 28.49 -11.80 -8.39
N GLY A 289 29.75 -12.18 -8.20
CA GLY A 289 30.74 -11.99 -9.24
C GLY A 289 32.10 -12.59 -8.88
N LYS A 290 33.12 -12.19 -9.62
CA LYS A 290 34.52 -12.60 -9.47
C LYS A 290 35.44 -11.42 -9.73
N ALA A 291 36.67 -11.53 -9.27
CA ALA A 291 37.73 -10.53 -9.55
C ALA A 291 39.09 -11.24 -9.70
N THR A 292 40.10 -10.54 -10.15
CA THR A 292 41.45 -11.08 -10.23
C THR A 292 41.91 -11.59 -8.88
N GLY A 293 42.25 -12.88 -8.82
CA GLY A 293 42.61 -13.57 -7.58
C GLY A 293 41.43 -14.10 -6.72
N TYR A 294 40.20 -13.79 -7.09
CA TYR A 294 39.00 -14.22 -6.38
C TYR A 294 38.06 -14.97 -7.32
N LYS A 295 37.80 -16.26 -7.07
CA LYS A 295 36.89 -17.08 -7.88
C LYS A 295 35.41 -16.78 -7.64
N PHE A 296 35.06 -16.30 -6.46
CA PHE A 296 33.72 -15.96 -6.05
C PHE A 296 33.75 -14.78 -5.09
N LEU A 297 32.90 -13.80 -5.35
CA LEU A 297 32.64 -12.65 -4.49
C LEU A 297 31.13 -12.43 -4.39
N SER A 298 30.70 -11.94 -3.25
CA SER A 298 29.35 -11.44 -3.05
C SER A 298 29.37 -10.10 -2.30
N TRP A 299 28.59 -9.15 -2.77
CA TRP A 299 28.42 -7.85 -2.12
C TRP A 299 26.97 -7.74 -1.66
N GLU A 300 26.77 -7.55 -0.36
CA GLU A 300 25.46 -7.39 0.26
C GLU A 300 25.26 -5.91 0.61
N ILE A 301 24.24 -5.28 0.02
CA ILE A 301 24.02 -3.84 0.09
C ILE A 301 22.59 -3.59 0.58
N TYR A 302 22.49 -3.10 1.82
CA TYR A 302 21.22 -2.75 2.43
C TYR A 302 20.68 -1.42 1.91
N LEU A 303 19.43 -1.43 1.45
CA LEU A 303 18.74 -0.24 0.97
C LEU A 303 18.11 0.53 2.15
N GLY A 304 17.59 1.71 1.87
CA GLY A 304 16.94 2.58 2.85
C GLY A 304 17.20 4.06 2.59
N ALA A 305 16.77 4.90 3.50
CA ALA A 305 16.80 6.35 3.29
C ALA A 305 18.14 7.02 3.63
N THR A 306 19.12 6.29 4.15
CA THR A 306 20.51 6.78 4.35
C THR A 306 21.52 5.68 4.04
N THR A 307 22.76 6.03 3.90
CA THR A 307 23.86 5.07 3.73
C THR A 307 24.26 4.37 5.03
N THR A 308 23.72 4.78 6.17
CA THR A 308 24.06 4.30 7.51
C THR A 308 22.83 3.79 8.24
N THR A 309 22.18 4.61 9.02
CA THR A 309 21.20 4.24 10.07
C THR A 309 19.84 3.79 9.58
N ASN A 310 19.35 4.32 8.45
CA ASN A 310 17.95 4.20 8.05
C ASN A 310 17.74 3.11 6.97
N PHE A 311 16.87 2.14 7.24
CA PHE A 311 16.50 1.02 6.36
C PHE A 311 15.09 1.17 5.77
N ASN A 312 14.45 2.33 5.97
CA ASN A 312 13.09 2.56 5.50
C ASN A 312 13.06 2.92 4.01
N ILE A 313 12.17 2.25 3.30
CA ILE A 313 11.76 2.57 1.93
C ILE A 313 10.29 2.98 1.99
N LYS A 314 9.98 4.23 1.69
CA LYS A 314 8.62 4.78 1.74
C LYS A 314 7.95 4.76 0.38
N ARG A 315 6.63 4.55 0.36
CA ARG A 315 5.80 4.74 -0.83
C ARG A 315 5.94 6.15 -1.41
N ASN A 316 5.68 6.31 -2.68
CA ASN A 316 5.74 7.57 -3.41
C ASN A 316 7.09 8.29 -3.36
N CYS A 317 8.18 7.57 -3.07
CA CYS A 317 9.55 8.10 -3.03
C CYS A 317 10.40 7.45 -4.12
N ASN A 318 11.36 8.23 -4.65
CA ASN A 318 12.39 7.77 -5.58
C ASN A 318 13.72 7.66 -4.84
N TYR A 319 14.33 6.48 -4.92
CA TYR A 319 15.64 6.19 -4.34
C TYR A 319 16.62 5.87 -5.46
N THR A 320 17.75 6.57 -5.52
CA THR A 320 18.83 6.28 -6.47
C THR A 320 20.07 5.90 -5.68
N TYR A 321 20.56 4.69 -5.91
CA TYR A 321 21.79 4.16 -5.31
C TYR A 321 22.86 4.10 -6.37
N ASN A 322 23.98 4.83 -6.16
CA ASN A 322 25.17 4.71 -6.97
C ASN A 322 26.20 3.92 -6.16
N ILE A 323 26.58 2.77 -6.67
CA ILE A 323 27.39 1.76 -5.99
C ILE A 323 28.65 1.54 -6.78
N THR A 324 29.81 1.55 -6.14
CA THR A 324 31.09 1.17 -6.74
C THR A 324 31.61 -0.07 -6.03
N LEU A 325 31.70 -1.19 -6.76
CA LEU A 325 32.17 -2.46 -6.23
C LEU A 325 33.69 -2.48 -6.20
N LYS A 326 34.24 -2.96 -5.07
CA LYS A 326 35.64 -3.28 -4.86
C LYS A 326 35.79 -4.74 -4.49
N PRO A 327 37.00 -5.35 -4.62
CA PRO A 327 37.15 -6.79 -4.34
C PRO A 327 36.99 -7.14 -2.85
N THR A 328 37.04 -6.17 -1.94
CA THR A 328 36.72 -6.36 -0.53
C THR A 328 35.31 -5.91 -0.25
N THR A 329 34.50 -6.78 0.35
CA THR A 329 33.09 -6.50 0.66
C THR A 329 32.91 -5.38 1.70
N THR A 330 33.95 -5.04 2.43
CA THR A 330 33.96 -4.00 3.47
C THR A 330 34.18 -2.58 2.96
N ASP A 331 34.61 -2.40 1.69
CA ASP A 331 34.95 -1.10 1.12
C ASP A 331 34.06 -0.76 -0.11
N THR A 332 32.86 -1.26 -0.15
CA THR A 332 31.89 -0.90 -1.20
C THR A 332 31.35 0.50 -0.92
N ARG A 333 31.55 1.42 -1.87
CA ARG A 333 31.03 2.79 -1.75
C ARG A 333 29.61 2.85 -2.26
N VAL A 334 28.69 3.28 -1.39
CA VAL A 334 27.31 3.55 -1.74
C VAL A 334 27.03 5.02 -1.52
N THR A 335 26.56 5.70 -2.56
CA THR A 335 25.96 7.03 -2.43
C THR A 335 24.48 6.93 -2.78
N TYR A 336 23.65 7.72 -2.13
CA TYR A 336 22.24 7.66 -2.36
C TYR A 336 21.60 9.04 -2.48
N LYS A 337 20.53 9.13 -3.27
CA LYS A 337 19.70 10.32 -3.40
C LYS A 337 18.24 9.92 -3.21
N LYS A 338 17.55 10.57 -2.28
CA LYS A 338 16.12 10.45 -2.08
C LYS A 338 15.42 11.73 -2.57
N LYS A 339 14.33 11.57 -3.33
CA LYS A 339 13.47 12.67 -3.72
C LYS A 339 12.05 12.36 -3.24
N GLN A 340 11.52 13.21 -2.39
CA GLN A 340 10.16 13.17 -1.90
C GLN A 340 9.46 14.46 -2.30
N HIS A 341 8.25 14.37 -2.84
CA HIS A 341 7.46 15.54 -3.16
C HIS A 341 6.55 15.89 -1.98
N TYR A 342 6.69 17.11 -1.45
CA TYR A 342 5.76 17.71 -0.50
C TYR A 342 4.87 18.71 -1.22
N LEU A 343 3.57 18.64 -0.97
CA LEU A 343 2.63 19.69 -1.36
C LEU A 343 2.99 20.98 -0.59
N GLY A 344 3.49 22.00 -1.29
CA GLY A 344 3.50 23.38 -0.80
C GLY A 344 4.80 24.04 -0.42
N ARG A 345 5.95 23.34 -0.33
CA ARG A 345 7.26 24.00 -0.26
C ARG A 345 8.33 23.12 -0.91
N LYS A 346 9.07 23.71 -1.88
CA LYS A 346 10.30 23.13 -2.41
C LYS A 346 11.38 23.15 -1.32
N GLN A 347 11.44 22.12 -0.49
CA GLN A 347 12.61 21.86 0.32
C GLN A 347 13.46 20.82 -0.38
N TYR A 348 14.48 21.26 -1.08
CA TYR A 348 15.54 20.40 -1.56
C TYR A 348 16.41 20.00 -0.36
N LEU A 349 16.20 18.81 0.20
CA LEU A 349 17.20 18.20 1.06
C LEU A 349 18.26 17.58 0.15
N LEU A 350 19.22 18.39 -0.25
CA LEU A 350 20.48 17.93 -0.87
C LEU A 350 21.36 17.36 0.24
N GLY A 351 21.15 16.10 0.58
CA GLY A 351 22.09 15.35 1.39
C GLY A 351 23.21 14.79 0.52
N TRP A 352 24.20 15.60 0.17
CA TRP A 352 25.47 15.09 -0.33
C TRP A 352 26.30 14.64 0.88
N GLN A 353 26.32 13.35 1.16
CA GLN A 353 27.35 12.79 2.02
C GLN A 353 28.33 12.03 1.12
N GLN A 354 29.38 12.69 0.71
CA GLN A 354 30.60 12.03 0.28
C GLN A 354 31.34 11.58 1.57
N ALA A 355 31.34 10.27 1.82
CA ALA A 355 32.27 9.74 2.82
C ALA A 355 33.63 9.67 2.15
N TYR A 356 34.53 10.58 2.50
CA TYR A 356 35.97 10.42 2.30
C TYR A 356 36.51 9.61 3.49
N ILE A 357 37.37 8.64 3.18
CA ILE A 357 38.34 8.09 4.11
C ILE A 357 39.60 8.88 3.92
#